data_1925c8fb438dcc63127122206f4c4758
#
_entry.id   1925c8fb438dcc63127122206f4c4758
#
_cell.length_a   1.000
_cell.length_b   1.000
_cell.length_c   1.000
_cell.angle_alpha   90.00
_cell.angle_beta   90.00
_cell.angle_gamma   90.00
#
_symmetry.space_group_name_H-M   'P 1'
#
loop_
_entity.id
_entity.type
_entity.pdbx_description
1 polymer ?
#
loop_
_entity_poly.entity_id
_entity_poly.type
_entity_poly.pdbx_seq_one_letter_code
_entity_poly.pdbx_strand_id
1 'polypeptide(L)'
;MAKTDDREMTYRPLGRCGTKVSVFGLGGWTTFGGSVRNRAAVRGIIRAAFEAGINFYDIADVYADGEAERAMGAILRAFPRHKLVISSKLYFPCSGDINDRGLSRKHIRESVERSLKRIGTDYLDIYFCHRFDKETPLEETVRAMDDLVHQ
;
A
#
# COMPACT_ATOMS: atom_id res chain seq x y z
N MET A 1 -28.90 21.84 15.74
CA MET A 1 -27.49 21.53 15.99
C MET A 1 -27.34 20.00 15.94
N ALA A 2 -26.79 19.47 14.87
CA ALA A 2 -26.50 18.04 14.77
C ALA A 2 -25.40 17.73 15.81
N LYS A 3 -25.66 16.76 16.69
CA LYS A 3 -24.60 16.19 17.55
C LYS A 3 -23.56 15.58 16.62
N THR A 4 -22.37 16.13 16.58
CA THR A 4 -21.19 15.45 16.06
C THR A 4 -21.03 14.19 16.90
N ASP A 5 -21.14 13.06 16.26
CA ASP A 5 -20.89 11.75 16.88
C ASP A 5 -19.37 11.65 17.07
N ASP A 6 -18.88 12.08 18.23
CA ASP A 6 -17.45 12.05 18.62
C ASP A 6 -16.96 10.63 18.93
N ARG A 7 -17.32 9.65 18.07
CA ARG A 7 -16.74 8.32 18.17
C ARG A 7 -15.30 8.36 17.71
N GLU A 8 -14.41 8.26 18.67
CA GLU A 8 -12.97 8.17 18.44
C GLU A 8 -12.64 6.91 17.60
N MET A 9 -11.69 7.04 16.65
CA MET A 9 -11.25 5.91 15.81
C MET A 9 -10.75 4.76 16.69
N THR A 10 -11.25 3.57 16.45
CA THR A 10 -10.79 2.36 17.12
C THR A 10 -9.59 1.75 16.36
N TYR A 11 -8.58 1.32 17.12
CA TYR A 11 -7.39 0.65 16.57
C TYR A 11 -7.29 -0.78 17.10
N ARG A 12 -6.79 -1.68 16.25
CA ARG A 12 -6.57 -3.10 16.59
C ARG A 12 -5.14 -3.53 16.23
N PRO A 13 -4.54 -4.45 16.99
CA PRO A 13 -3.28 -5.06 16.59
C PRO A 13 -3.42 -5.74 15.22
N LEU A 14 -2.41 -5.62 14.37
CA LEU A 14 -2.32 -6.34 13.11
C LEU A 14 -1.89 -7.79 13.41
N GLY A 15 -2.88 -8.67 13.55
CA GLY A 15 -2.65 -10.06 13.96
C GLY A 15 -1.97 -10.14 15.32
N ARG A 16 -0.77 -10.76 15.35
CA ARG A 16 0.01 -10.99 16.59
C ARG A 16 1.21 -10.04 16.74
N CYS A 17 1.36 -9.08 15.83
CA CYS A 17 2.45 -8.09 15.92
C CYS A 17 2.03 -6.84 16.72
N GLY A 18 3.01 -6.02 17.11
CA GLY A 18 2.79 -4.81 17.92
C GLY A 18 2.18 -3.63 17.15
N THR A 19 2.17 -3.67 15.81
CA THR A 19 1.61 -2.61 14.97
C THR A 19 0.10 -2.56 15.12
N LYS A 20 -0.44 -1.35 15.32
CA LYS A 20 -1.88 -1.12 15.41
C LYS A 20 -2.40 -0.41 14.18
N VAL A 21 -3.50 -0.90 13.63
CA VAL A 21 -4.20 -0.32 12.48
C VAL A 21 -5.60 0.12 12.88
N SER A 22 -6.09 1.19 12.25
CA SER A 22 -7.49 1.62 12.37
C SER A 22 -8.42 0.55 11.85
N VAL A 23 -9.62 0.41 12.43
CA VAL A 23 -10.62 -0.57 12.01
C VAL A 23 -11.15 -0.30 10.59
N PHE A 24 -10.97 0.91 10.08
CA PHE A 24 -11.19 1.28 8.70
C PHE A 24 -9.85 1.54 8.02
N GLY A 25 -9.71 1.11 6.77
CA GLY A 25 -8.59 1.43 5.89
C GLY A 25 -9.05 2.21 4.68
N LEU A 26 -8.17 3.01 4.09
CA LEU A 26 -8.40 3.67 2.81
C LEU A 26 -7.73 2.87 1.70
N GLY A 27 -8.56 2.21 0.86
CA GLY A 27 -8.10 1.44 -0.30
C GLY A 27 -7.95 2.28 -1.56
N GLY A 28 -6.93 1.96 -2.36
CA GLY A 28 -6.61 2.68 -3.60
C GLY A 28 -7.14 2.06 -4.89
N TRP A 29 -7.69 0.85 -4.84
CA TRP A 29 -7.91 0.04 -6.06
C TRP A 29 -8.78 0.72 -7.12
N THR A 30 -10.02 1.02 -6.83
CA THR A 30 -10.98 1.52 -7.84
C THR A 30 -11.06 3.03 -7.87
N THR A 31 -10.38 3.70 -6.96
CA THR A 31 -10.55 5.12 -6.71
C THR A 31 -9.40 5.93 -7.31
N PHE A 32 -8.20 5.76 -6.79
CA PHE A 32 -7.09 6.69 -7.10
C PHE A 32 -6.32 6.31 -8.37
N GLY A 33 -6.04 7.32 -9.20
CA GLY A 33 -5.40 7.13 -10.50
C GLY A 33 -6.33 6.59 -11.59
N GLY A 34 -7.41 5.92 -11.20
CA GLY A 34 -8.48 5.42 -12.08
C GLY A 34 -9.64 6.42 -12.20
N SER A 35 -10.69 6.22 -11.39
CA SER A 35 -11.90 7.06 -11.42
C SER A 35 -11.68 8.46 -10.83
N VAL A 36 -10.82 8.62 -9.82
CA VAL A 36 -10.46 9.91 -9.24
C VAL A 36 -9.03 10.29 -9.63
N ARG A 37 -8.91 11.14 -10.65
CA ARG A 37 -7.63 11.66 -11.17
C ARG A 37 -7.34 13.08 -10.70
N ASN A 38 -8.37 13.82 -10.27
CA ASN A 38 -8.21 15.18 -9.81
C ASN A 38 -7.41 15.22 -8.50
N ARG A 39 -6.22 15.84 -8.54
CA ARG A 39 -5.30 15.89 -7.39
C ARG A 39 -5.90 16.57 -6.16
N ALA A 40 -6.76 17.57 -6.34
CA ALA A 40 -7.42 18.24 -5.23
C ALA A 40 -8.44 17.32 -4.55
N ALA A 41 -9.20 16.53 -5.34
CA ALA A 41 -10.13 15.51 -4.81
C ALA A 41 -9.36 14.40 -4.07
N VAL A 42 -8.28 13.86 -4.65
CA VAL A 42 -7.41 12.86 -3.99
C VAL A 42 -6.90 13.40 -2.65
N ARG A 43 -6.40 14.63 -2.64
CA ARG A 43 -5.94 15.30 -1.41
C ARG A 43 -7.06 15.44 -0.38
N GLY A 44 -8.25 15.87 -0.79
CA GLY A 44 -9.41 16.03 0.08
C GLY A 44 -9.81 14.72 0.76
N ILE A 45 -9.88 13.63 -0.01
CA ILE A 45 -10.24 12.30 0.48
C ILE A 45 -9.19 11.79 1.49
N ILE A 46 -7.91 11.83 1.13
CA ILE A 46 -6.82 11.33 2.00
C ILE A 46 -6.73 12.17 3.28
N ARG A 47 -6.87 13.48 3.16
CA ARG A 47 -6.86 14.38 4.32
C ARG A 47 -8.02 14.10 5.27
N ALA A 48 -9.24 13.98 4.75
CA ALA A 48 -10.41 13.63 5.55
C ALA A 48 -10.24 12.27 6.25
N ALA A 49 -9.70 11.27 5.54
CA ALA A 49 -9.40 9.96 6.12
C ALA A 49 -8.39 10.08 7.28
N PHE A 50 -7.30 10.81 7.08
CA PHE A 50 -6.28 11.03 8.11
C PHE A 50 -6.86 11.80 9.33
N GLU A 51 -7.63 12.86 9.10
CA GLU A 51 -8.29 13.65 10.15
C GLU A 51 -9.34 12.84 10.93
N ALA A 52 -9.97 11.85 10.27
CA ALA A 52 -10.87 10.88 10.90
C ALA A 52 -10.13 9.77 11.68
N GLY A 53 -8.80 9.79 11.73
CA GLY A 53 -7.98 8.81 12.45
C GLY A 53 -7.66 7.55 11.67
N ILE A 54 -7.94 7.47 10.36
CA ILE A 54 -7.49 6.36 9.52
C ILE A 54 -5.97 6.43 9.40
N ASN A 55 -5.29 5.36 9.81
CA ASN A 55 -3.84 5.23 9.65
C ASN A 55 -3.45 4.18 8.61
N PHE A 56 -4.38 3.33 8.14
CA PHE A 56 -4.10 2.24 7.21
C PHE A 56 -4.49 2.63 5.77
N TYR A 57 -3.50 2.58 4.86
CA TYR A 57 -3.61 2.94 3.44
C TYR A 57 -3.17 1.76 2.59
N ASP A 58 -4.12 1.16 1.86
CA ASP A 58 -3.91 -0.08 1.11
C ASP A 58 -3.84 0.18 -0.39
N ILE A 59 -2.68 -0.10 -0.99
CA ILE A 59 -2.37 0.14 -2.39
C ILE A 59 -1.84 -1.16 -3.02
N ALA A 60 -1.56 -1.15 -4.32
CA ALA A 60 -0.81 -2.18 -5.03
C ALA A 60 -0.12 -1.60 -6.27
N ASP A 61 0.94 -2.27 -6.72
CA ASP A 61 1.74 -1.89 -7.89
C ASP A 61 0.92 -1.84 -9.19
N VAL A 62 -0.06 -2.73 -9.33
CA VAL A 62 -0.92 -2.86 -10.50
C VAL A 62 -2.13 -1.91 -10.51
N TYR A 63 -2.44 -1.25 -9.37
CA TYR A 63 -3.64 -0.39 -9.32
C TYR A 63 -3.47 0.83 -10.21
N ALA A 64 -4.33 0.92 -11.25
CA ALA A 64 -4.25 1.95 -12.30
C ALA A 64 -2.83 2.07 -12.88
N ASP A 65 -2.16 0.95 -13.14
CA ASP A 65 -0.81 0.87 -13.70
C ASP A 65 0.25 1.66 -12.88
N GLY A 66 0.14 1.58 -11.55
CA GLY A 66 1.00 2.28 -10.60
C GLY A 66 0.58 3.73 -10.29
N GLU A 67 -0.44 4.26 -10.97
CA GLU A 67 -0.91 5.63 -10.72
C GLU A 67 -1.58 5.79 -9.35
N ALA A 68 -2.18 4.73 -8.79
CA ALA A 68 -2.70 4.76 -7.43
C ALA A 68 -1.58 5.01 -6.40
N GLU A 69 -0.43 4.34 -6.56
CA GLU A 69 0.75 4.56 -5.71
C GLU A 69 1.28 6.00 -5.85
N ARG A 70 1.38 6.53 -7.08
CA ARG A 70 1.83 7.92 -7.33
C ARG A 70 0.86 8.94 -6.74
N ALA A 71 -0.44 8.77 -6.99
CA ALA A 71 -1.47 9.71 -6.56
C ALA A 71 -1.57 9.77 -5.03
N MET A 72 -1.64 8.60 -4.37
CA MET A 72 -1.73 8.53 -2.92
C MET A 72 -0.41 8.94 -2.26
N GLY A 73 0.72 8.44 -2.74
CA GLY A 73 2.05 8.76 -2.24
C GLY A 73 2.35 10.26 -2.28
N ALA A 74 1.98 10.95 -3.37
CA ALA A 74 2.16 12.40 -3.50
C ALA A 74 1.46 13.20 -2.39
N ILE A 75 0.41 12.66 -1.78
CA ILE A 75 -0.35 13.30 -0.70
C ILE A 75 0.12 12.78 0.66
N LEU A 76 0.31 11.46 0.81
CA LEU A 76 0.72 10.83 2.07
C LEU A 76 2.05 11.37 2.60
N ARG A 77 2.98 11.74 1.72
CA ARG A 77 4.26 12.39 2.10
C ARG A 77 4.12 13.70 2.87
N ALA A 78 2.95 14.34 2.84
CA ALA A 78 2.70 15.56 3.60
C ALA A 78 2.35 15.28 5.07
N PHE A 79 2.12 14.02 5.45
CA PHE A 79 1.81 13.61 6.81
C PHE A 79 3.02 12.97 7.49
N PRO A 80 3.12 13.02 8.83
CA PRO A 80 4.20 12.37 9.56
C PRO A 80 4.20 10.86 9.27
N ARG A 81 5.30 10.33 8.72
CA ARG A 81 5.42 8.92 8.27
C ARG A 81 5.08 7.91 9.38
N HIS A 82 5.48 8.18 10.61
CA HIS A 82 5.21 7.32 11.77
C HIS A 82 3.73 7.20 12.14
N LYS A 83 2.85 8.06 11.60
CA LYS A 83 1.40 7.98 11.77
C LYS A 83 0.69 7.18 10.68
N LEU A 84 1.43 6.68 9.71
CA LEU A 84 0.89 5.97 8.55
C LEU A 84 1.30 4.50 8.59
N VAL A 85 0.37 3.62 8.28
CA VAL A 85 0.61 2.22 7.93
C VAL A 85 0.28 2.08 6.45
N ILE A 86 1.31 1.93 5.63
CA ILE A 86 1.19 1.87 4.18
C ILE A 86 1.45 0.45 3.72
N SER A 87 0.49 -0.14 3.01
CA SER A 87 0.69 -1.42 2.34
C SER A 87 0.79 -1.26 0.84
N SER A 88 1.60 -2.12 0.21
CA SER A 88 1.53 -2.37 -1.22
C SER A 88 1.60 -3.86 -1.52
N LYS A 89 1.46 -4.25 -2.79
CA LYS A 89 1.35 -5.64 -3.21
C LYS A 89 2.02 -5.82 -4.56
N LEU A 90 2.48 -7.06 -4.83
CA LEU A 90 3.01 -7.46 -6.12
C LEU A 90 2.42 -8.81 -6.56
N TYR A 91 2.49 -9.13 -7.82
CA TYR A 91 2.21 -10.40 -8.47
C TYR A 91 1.80 -10.22 -9.93
N PHE A 92 0.84 -9.34 -10.21
CA PHE A 92 0.29 -9.17 -11.56
C PHE A 92 1.34 -8.58 -12.51
N PRO A 93 1.23 -8.84 -13.83
CA PRO A 93 2.13 -8.23 -14.81
C PRO A 93 2.10 -6.71 -14.73
N CYS A 94 3.28 -6.10 -14.62
CA CYS A 94 3.44 -4.64 -14.66
C CYS A 94 3.89 -4.15 -16.04
N SER A 95 4.35 -5.07 -16.90
CA SER A 95 4.71 -4.83 -18.29
C SER A 95 4.52 -6.09 -19.13
N GLY A 96 4.92 -6.03 -20.42
CA GLY A 96 4.96 -7.21 -21.32
C GLY A 96 6.16 -8.12 -21.11
N ASP A 97 7.10 -7.78 -20.22
CA ASP A 97 8.28 -8.60 -19.94
C ASP A 97 7.93 -9.86 -19.16
N ILE A 98 8.52 -10.99 -19.54
CA ILE A 98 8.22 -12.29 -18.95
C ILE A 98 8.59 -12.36 -17.45
N ASN A 99 9.61 -11.62 -17.02
CA ASN A 99 10.06 -11.59 -15.64
C ASN A 99 9.43 -10.47 -14.80
N ASP A 100 8.59 -9.62 -15.40
CA ASP A 100 7.94 -8.50 -14.69
C ASP A 100 6.56 -8.91 -14.15
N ARG A 101 6.50 -10.09 -13.52
CA ARG A 101 5.31 -10.74 -12.99
C ARG A 101 5.66 -11.84 -11.99
N GLY A 102 4.66 -12.32 -11.24
CA GLY A 102 4.79 -13.46 -10.32
C GLY A 102 5.50 -13.11 -9.02
N LEU A 103 6.03 -14.13 -8.34
CA LEU A 103 6.66 -13.99 -7.02
C LEU A 103 8.12 -14.48 -7.01
N SER A 104 8.81 -14.45 -8.15
CA SER A 104 10.24 -14.72 -8.20
C SER A 104 11.01 -13.70 -7.36
N ARG A 105 12.13 -14.13 -6.79
CA ARG A 105 13.03 -13.23 -6.03
C ARG A 105 13.39 -11.97 -6.83
N LYS A 106 13.64 -12.13 -8.14
CA LYS A 106 13.94 -11.02 -9.04
C LYS A 106 12.79 -10.00 -9.05
N HIS A 107 11.56 -10.45 -9.32
CA HIS A 107 10.41 -9.58 -9.43
C HIS A 107 10.06 -8.94 -8.09
N ILE A 108 10.13 -9.68 -6.98
CA ILE A 108 9.89 -9.17 -5.62
C ILE A 108 10.78 -7.95 -5.33
N ARG A 109 12.09 -8.06 -5.57
CA ARG A 109 13.04 -6.96 -5.32
C ARG A 109 12.77 -5.75 -6.21
N GLU A 110 12.62 -5.96 -7.51
CA GLU A 110 12.39 -4.89 -8.47
C GLU A 110 11.03 -4.20 -8.26
N SER A 111 9.99 -4.97 -7.92
CA SER A 111 8.66 -4.43 -7.67
C SER A 111 8.61 -3.58 -6.42
N VAL A 112 9.21 -4.01 -5.30
CA VAL A 112 9.23 -3.20 -4.07
C VAL A 112 9.98 -1.89 -4.28
N GLU A 113 11.13 -1.91 -4.96
CA GLU A 113 11.88 -0.69 -5.27
C GLU A 113 11.08 0.29 -6.13
N ARG A 114 10.34 -0.21 -7.12
CA ARG A 114 9.44 0.60 -7.95
C ARG A 114 8.29 1.19 -7.13
N SER A 115 7.68 0.40 -6.23
CA SER A 115 6.61 0.86 -5.34
C SER A 115 7.09 1.95 -4.39
N LEU A 116 8.24 1.75 -3.75
CA LEU A 116 8.86 2.76 -2.89
C LEU A 116 9.08 4.10 -3.64
N LYS A 117 9.61 4.04 -4.86
CA LYS A 117 9.82 5.23 -5.71
C LYS A 117 8.49 5.90 -6.08
N ARG A 118 7.44 5.15 -6.46
CA ARG A 118 6.13 5.69 -6.82
C ARG A 118 5.43 6.35 -5.63
N ILE A 119 5.46 5.69 -4.47
CA ILE A 119 4.87 6.20 -3.23
C ILE A 119 5.71 7.37 -2.68
N GLY A 120 7.03 7.32 -2.85
CA GLY A 120 7.98 8.31 -2.34
C GLY A 120 8.21 8.13 -0.84
N THR A 121 8.49 6.91 -0.42
CA THR A 121 8.81 6.50 0.96
C THR A 121 9.99 5.54 0.95
N ASP A 122 10.70 5.46 2.07
CA ASP A 122 11.87 4.59 2.22
C ASP A 122 11.50 3.17 2.65
N TYR A 123 10.28 2.97 3.16
CA TYR A 123 9.80 1.65 3.58
C TYR A 123 8.29 1.51 3.45
N LEU A 124 7.82 0.26 3.35
CA LEU A 124 6.43 -0.15 3.51
C LEU A 124 6.26 -0.80 4.88
N ASP A 125 5.10 -0.61 5.49
CA ASP A 125 4.76 -1.30 6.75
C ASP A 125 4.28 -2.73 6.48
N ILE A 126 3.63 -2.94 5.33
CA ILE A 126 3.10 -4.23 4.92
C ILE A 126 3.35 -4.41 3.42
N TYR A 127 3.89 -5.57 3.03
CA TYR A 127 4.05 -5.92 1.63
C TYR A 127 3.41 -7.27 1.35
N PHE A 128 2.45 -7.32 0.42
CA PHE A 128 1.66 -8.52 0.15
C PHE A 128 2.07 -9.22 -1.13
N CYS A 129 2.16 -10.55 -1.07
CA CYS A 129 1.99 -11.40 -2.25
C CYS A 129 0.50 -11.37 -2.66
N HIS A 130 0.15 -10.64 -3.73
CA HIS A 130 -1.24 -10.37 -4.11
C HIS A 130 -2.02 -11.64 -4.45
N ARG A 131 -1.33 -12.67 -4.94
CA ARG A 131 -1.83 -14.00 -5.25
C ARG A 131 -0.77 -15.05 -4.93
N PHE A 132 -1.19 -16.30 -4.81
CA PHE A 132 -0.30 -17.44 -4.80
C PHE A 132 0.27 -17.65 -6.21
N ASP A 133 1.60 -17.80 -6.31
CA ASP A 133 2.30 -18.10 -7.56
C ASP A 133 2.58 -19.60 -7.66
N LYS A 134 2.00 -20.24 -8.68
CA LYS A 134 2.19 -21.68 -8.93
C LYS A 134 3.49 -22.00 -9.69
N GLU A 135 4.09 -20.98 -10.29
CA GLU A 135 5.29 -21.14 -11.14
C GLU A 135 6.58 -20.91 -10.37
N THR A 136 6.49 -20.22 -9.20
CA THR A 136 7.64 -19.96 -8.35
C THR A 136 7.63 -20.88 -7.11
N PRO A 137 8.76 -21.55 -6.79
CA PRO A 137 8.88 -22.32 -5.56
C PRO A 137 8.56 -21.46 -4.33
N LEU A 138 7.72 -21.98 -3.43
CA LEU A 138 7.29 -21.23 -2.23
C LEU A 138 8.47 -20.78 -1.38
N GLU A 139 9.50 -21.61 -1.27
CA GLU A 139 10.72 -21.31 -0.51
C GLU A 139 11.47 -20.10 -1.08
N GLU A 140 11.49 -19.94 -2.41
CA GLU A 140 12.11 -18.77 -3.05
C GLU A 140 11.35 -17.49 -2.67
N THR A 141 10.03 -17.53 -2.79
CA THR A 141 9.15 -16.40 -2.42
C THR A 141 9.32 -16.02 -0.95
N VAL A 142 9.23 -17.00 -0.04
CA VAL A 142 9.35 -16.74 1.41
C VAL A 142 10.71 -16.17 1.76
N ARG A 143 11.80 -16.73 1.23
CA ARG A 143 13.15 -16.20 1.47
C ARG A 143 13.33 -14.78 0.91
N ALA A 144 12.76 -14.50 -0.26
CA ALA A 144 12.84 -13.17 -0.85
C ALA A 144 12.07 -12.12 -0.02
N MET A 145 10.90 -12.49 0.51
CA MET A 145 10.12 -11.62 1.39
C MET A 145 10.81 -11.41 2.75
N ASP A 146 11.43 -12.46 3.31
CA ASP A 146 12.21 -12.37 4.55
C ASP A 146 13.44 -11.47 4.40
N ASP A 147 14.15 -11.56 3.27
CA ASP A 147 15.28 -10.67 2.97
C ASP A 147 14.86 -9.19 2.92
N LEU A 148 13.65 -8.87 2.46
CA LEU A 148 13.14 -7.49 2.47
C LEU A 148 12.89 -6.95 3.90
N VAL A 149 12.60 -7.84 4.85
CA VAL A 149 12.42 -7.45 6.27
C VAL A 149 13.77 -7.13 6.94
N HIS A 150 14.86 -7.69 6.42
CA HIS A 150 16.22 -7.55 6.98
C HIS A 150 17.08 -6.49 6.25
N GLN A 151 16.57 -5.81 5.24
CA GLN A 151 17.24 -4.71 4.53
C GLN A 151 16.88 -3.34 5.11
#